data_1cc60d003947d3608e134a3480100613
#
_entry.id   1cc60d003947d3608e134a3480100613
#
_cell.length_a   1.000
_cell.length_b   1.000
_cell.length_c   1.000
_cell.angle_alpha   90.00
_cell.angle_beta   90.00
_cell.angle_gamma   90.00
#
_symmetry.space_group_name_H-M   'P 1'
#
loop_
_entity.id
_entity.type
_entity.pdbx_description
1 polymer ?
#
loop_
_entity_poly.entity_id
_entity_poly.type
_entity_poly.pdbx_seq_one_letter_code
_entity_poly.pdbx_strand_id
1 'polypeptide(L)'
;MKRYLLIFATIFLCACANKSMTRYEALAPAYEKHGFSGAIQTIKKEQADLYGENTKFLYHLDLGILHHYNKDFDASIKELTAAAQVYDDLYARSVTNEAAAIATNDNVRPYRARPFELLLLYEIQVLNFLAKGDIDGAAVEVRRGQLAMEQLYQKDNKKVNDNGFLRYLGALVYELADESDDAAIAYYKTVKAYDESKHPLPKEVWGFVCDRLVANDRADDLKSFEHTPLVFPKAQESREKNQEIIVVAYGGHSPILGELYMSGTFVNGG
;
A
#
# COMPACT_ATOMS: atom_id res chain seq x y z
N MET A 1 39.45 16.89 32.96
CA MET A 1 37.97 16.71 33.00
C MET A 1 37.24 17.11 31.73
N LYS A 2 37.63 18.16 31.01
CA LYS A 2 36.94 18.60 29.76
C LYS A 2 37.07 17.62 28.56
N ARG A 3 38.10 16.79 28.50
CA ARG A 3 38.30 15.81 27.39
C ARG A 3 37.40 14.57 27.46
N TYR A 4 36.98 14.17 28.65
CA TYR A 4 36.09 13.01 28.82
C TYR A 4 34.62 13.35 28.58
N LEU A 5 34.24 14.63 28.71
CA LEU A 5 32.87 15.08 28.43
C LEU A 5 32.57 15.08 26.93
N LEU A 6 33.58 15.33 26.08
CA LEU A 6 33.44 15.31 24.61
C LEU A 6 33.32 13.89 24.06
N ILE A 7 33.94 12.87 24.68
CA ILE A 7 33.85 11.46 24.28
C ILE A 7 32.48 10.89 24.66
N PHE A 8 31.90 11.33 25.77
CA PHE A 8 30.55 10.90 26.18
C PHE A 8 29.44 11.48 25.29
N ALA A 9 29.62 12.69 24.75
CA ALA A 9 28.67 13.31 23.82
C ALA A 9 28.67 12.66 22.45
N THR A 10 29.83 12.13 21.99
CA THR A 10 29.91 11.45 20.67
C THR A 10 29.32 10.05 20.67
N ILE A 11 29.22 9.37 21.80
CA ILE A 11 28.61 8.03 21.90
C ILE A 11 27.06 8.11 21.84
N PHE A 12 26.46 9.25 22.19
CA PHE A 12 25.00 9.43 22.16
C PHE A 12 24.44 9.76 20.76
N LEU A 13 25.28 10.06 19.77
CA LEU A 13 24.86 10.45 18.42
C LEU A 13 24.72 9.26 17.43
N CYS A 14 25.06 8.05 17.84
CA CYS A 14 24.95 6.84 16.97
C CYS A 14 23.70 6.00 17.21
N ALA A 15 22.70 6.46 17.94
CA ALA A 15 21.55 5.65 18.34
C ALA A 15 20.26 5.85 17.48
N CYS A 16 20.36 6.44 16.30
CA CYS A 16 19.28 6.39 15.32
C CYS A 16 19.50 5.24 14.34
N ALA A 17 19.56 4.00 14.83
CA ALA A 17 19.44 2.84 13.99
C ALA A 17 18.04 2.91 13.33
N ASN A 18 18.00 2.87 12.01
CA ASN A 18 16.76 2.89 11.24
C ASN A 18 15.97 1.61 11.60
N LYS A 19 14.90 1.75 12.41
CA LYS A 19 14.12 0.61 12.94
C LYS A 19 13.59 -0.33 11.86
N SER A 20 13.42 0.15 10.62
CA SER A 20 13.02 -0.72 9.52
C SER A 20 14.16 -1.66 9.06
N MET A 21 15.41 -1.19 9.03
CA MET A 21 16.57 -2.05 8.78
C MET A 21 16.76 -3.10 9.87
N THR A 22 16.58 -2.71 11.15
CA THR A 22 16.65 -3.65 12.27
C THR A 22 15.61 -4.77 12.15
N ARG A 23 14.39 -4.46 11.72
CA ARG A 23 13.36 -5.49 11.48
C ARG A 23 13.77 -6.44 10.35
N TYR A 24 14.23 -5.91 9.22
CA TYR A 24 14.68 -6.74 8.11
C TYR A 24 15.83 -7.66 8.52
N GLU A 25 16.84 -7.14 9.23
CA GLU A 25 18.00 -7.92 9.73
C GLU A 25 17.56 -9.03 10.71
N ALA A 26 16.52 -8.79 11.51
CA ALA A 26 16.00 -9.82 12.43
C ALA A 26 15.18 -10.90 11.69
N LEU A 27 14.45 -10.53 10.62
CA LEU A 27 13.56 -11.45 9.91
C LEU A 27 14.27 -12.25 8.82
N ALA A 28 15.28 -11.69 8.16
CA ALA A 28 15.95 -12.34 7.02
C ALA A 28 16.51 -13.72 7.36
N PRO A 29 17.26 -13.95 8.47
CA PRO A 29 17.78 -15.26 8.81
C PRO A 29 16.68 -16.30 9.10
N ALA A 30 15.58 -15.87 9.73
CA ALA A 30 14.47 -16.75 10.03
C ALA A 30 13.71 -17.15 8.74
N TYR A 31 13.57 -16.20 7.82
CA TYR A 31 12.99 -16.45 6.50
C TYR A 31 13.89 -17.38 5.66
N GLU A 32 15.19 -17.15 5.59
CA GLU A 32 16.13 -18.01 4.86
C GLU A 32 16.08 -19.47 5.34
N LYS A 33 15.91 -19.66 6.65
CA LYS A 33 15.90 -21.00 7.25
C LYS A 33 14.55 -21.71 7.18
N HIS A 34 13.45 -20.98 7.37
CA HIS A 34 12.11 -21.54 7.57
C HIS A 34 11.03 -20.89 6.72
N GLY A 35 11.39 -20.03 5.74
CA GLY A 35 10.45 -19.31 4.89
C GLY A 35 9.58 -18.32 5.68
N PHE A 36 8.43 -18.02 5.13
CA PHE A 36 7.48 -17.06 5.75
C PHE A 36 7.03 -17.49 7.15
N SER A 37 6.89 -18.78 7.41
CA SER A 37 6.53 -19.30 8.75
C SER A 37 7.58 -18.92 9.79
N GLY A 38 8.88 -18.95 9.46
CA GLY A 38 9.96 -18.53 10.35
C GLY A 38 9.91 -17.04 10.66
N ALA A 39 9.69 -16.20 9.64
CA ALA A 39 9.54 -14.77 9.81
C ALA A 39 8.33 -14.43 10.70
N ILE A 40 7.18 -15.08 10.49
CA ILE A 40 5.97 -14.91 11.30
C ILE A 40 6.23 -15.25 12.78
N GLN A 41 6.91 -16.37 13.04
CA GLN A 41 7.25 -16.77 14.41
C GLN A 41 8.18 -15.76 15.09
N THR A 42 9.17 -15.24 14.35
CA THR A 42 10.10 -14.22 14.85
C THR A 42 9.37 -12.93 15.21
N ILE A 43 8.49 -12.43 14.34
CA ILE A 43 7.69 -11.22 14.64
C ILE A 43 6.86 -11.42 15.91
N LYS A 44 6.18 -12.56 16.05
CA LYS A 44 5.33 -12.85 17.21
C LYS A 44 6.13 -12.96 18.51
N LYS A 45 7.33 -13.56 18.44
CA LYS A 45 8.21 -13.74 19.58
C LYS A 45 8.87 -12.42 20.02
N GLU A 46 9.26 -11.59 19.08
CA GLU A 46 10.08 -10.40 19.30
C GLU A 46 9.25 -9.10 19.09
N GLN A 47 7.93 -9.17 19.24
CA GLN A 47 7.03 -8.05 18.98
C GLN A 47 7.42 -6.78 19.72
N ALA A 48 7.72 -6.89 21.04
CA ALA A 48 8.05 -5.75 21.86
C ALA A 48 9.34 -5.04 21.42
N ASP A 49 10.35 -5.82 21.02
CA ASP A 49 11.65 -5.31 20.62
C ASP A 49 11.62 -4.73 19.20
N LEU A 50 10.94 -5.40 18.26
CA LEU A 50 10.89 -5.01 16.85
C LEU A 50 9.88 -3.88 16.57
N TYR A 51 8.75 -3.87 17.27
CA TYR A 51 7.66 -2.93 17.00
C TYR A 51 7.36 -1.99 18.18
N GLY A 52 7.36 -2.49 19.42
CA GLY A 52 6.94 -1.73 20.59
C GLY A 52 5.45 -1.35 20.52
N GLU A 53 5.04 -0.45 21.44
CA GLU A 53 3.62 -0.06 21.59
C GLU A 53 3.14 0.92 20.51
N ASN A 54 4.03 1.73 19.96
CA ASN A 54 3.68 2.84 19.08
C ASN A 54 3.57 2.46 17.60
N THR A 55 3.97 1.27 17.18
CA THR A 55 3.96 0.83 15.79
C THR A 55 3.02 -0.36 15.52
N LYS A 56 1.92 -0.43 16.25
CA LYS A 56 0.91 -1.51 16.13
C LYS A 56 0.40 -1.68 14.71
N PHE A 57 0.22 -0.59 13.96
CA PHE A 57 -0.16 -0.66 12.56
C PHE A 57 0.84 -1.50 11.76
N LEU A 58 2.14 -1.19 11.87
CA LEU A 58 3.19 -1.92 11.14
C LEU A 58 3.29 -3.39 11.57
N TYR A 59 3.13 -3.67 12.88
CA TYR A 59 3.11 -5.04 13.37
C TYR A 59 2.04 -5.89 12.70
N HIS A 60 0.80 -5.39 12.65
CA HIS A 60 -0.31 -6.08 12.03
C HIS A 60 -0.17 -6.12 10.50
N LEU A 61 0.32 -5.05 9.86
CA LEU A 61 0.55 -5.00 8.42
C LEU A 61 1.59 -6.04 8.01
N ASP A 62 2.75 -6.07 8.65
CA ASP A 62 3.84 -7.01 8.34
C ASP A 62 3.39 -8.46 8.55
N LEU A 63 2.69 -8.76 9.66
CA LEU A 63 2.13 -10.10 9.89
C LEU A 63 1.11 -10.48 8.82
N GLY A 64 0.20 -9.57 8.47
CA GLY A 64 -0.80 -9.80 7.44
C GLY A 64 -0.16 -10.14 6.09
N ILE A 65 0.85 -9.36 5.67
CA ILE A 65 1.58 -9.60 4.42
C ILE A 65 2.31 -10.96 4.46
N LEU A 66 2.98 -11.29 5.57
CA LEU A 66 3.68 -12.57 5.69
C LEU A 66 2.71 -13.77 5.68
N HIS A 67 1.55 -13.65 6.32
CA HIS A 67 0.51 -14.66 6.26
C HIS A 67 -0.05 -14.82 4.84
N HIS A 68 -0.24 -13.73 4.08
CA HIS A 68 -0.62 -13.78 2.68
C HIS A 68 0.37 -14.61 1.84
N TYR A 69 1.67 -14.31 1.93
CA TYR A 69 2.70 -15.06 1.22
C TYR A 69 2.84 -16.50 1.70
N ASN A 70 2.52 -16.76 2.97
CA ASN A 70 2.44 -18.12 3.52
C ASN A 70 1.16 -18.88 3.10
N LYS A 71 0.26 -18.25 2.32
CA LYS A 71 -1.05 -18.76 1.89
C LYS A 71 -2.04 -19.03 3.03
N ASP A 72 -1.80 -18.41 4.17
CA ASP A 72 -2.71 -18.44 5.33
C ASP A 72 -3.63 -17.20 5.26
N PHE A 73 -4.57 -17.25 4.31
CA PHE A 73 -5.39 -16.09 3.96
C PHE A 73 -6.31 -15.65 5.10
N ASP A 74 -6.82 -16.58 5.93
CA ASP A 74 -7.66 -16.23 7.08
C ASP A 74 -6.87 -15.46 8.15
N ALA A 75 -5.66 -15.90 8.46
CA ALA A 75 -4.79 -15.17 9.37
C ALA A 75 -4.35 -13.83 8.78
N SER A 76 -4.05 -13.77 7.48
CA SER A 76 -3.74 -12.52 6.79
C SER A 76 -4.89 -11.51 6.90
N ILE A 77 -6.12 -11.92 6.56
CA ILE A 77 -7.32 -11.07 6.68
C ILE A 77 -7.49 -10.55 8.09
N LYS A 78 -7.33 -11.41 9.09
CA LYS A 78 -7.45 -11.02 10.50
C LYS A 78 -6.44 -9.94 10.88
N GLU A 79 -5.17 -10.13 10.54
CA GLU A 79 -4.11 -9.19 10.90
C GLU A 79 -4.26 -7.86 10.13
N LEU A 80 -4.58 -7.91 8.84
CA LEU A 80 -4.80 -6.69 8.05
C LEU A 80 -6.04 -5.92 8.50
N THR A 81 -7.10 -6.61 8.93
CA THR A 81 -8.27 -5.97 9.54
C THR A 81 -7.89 -5.25 10.84
N ALA A 82 -7.03 -5.87 11.67
CA ALA A 82 -6.51 -5.21 12.87
C ALA A 82 -5.65 -3.98 12.54
N ALA A 83 -4.83 -4.04 11.49
CA ALA A 83 -4.07 -2.87 11.01
C ALA A 83 -5.01 -1.74 10.56
N ALA A 84 -6.05 -2.05 9.78
CA ALA A 84 -7.04 -1.07 9.35
C ALA A 84 -7.74 -0.40 10.55
N GLN A 85 -8.12 -1.18 11.56
CA GLN A 85 -8.73 -0.64 12.78
C GLN A 85 -7.80 0.31 13.53
N VAL A 86 -6.51 -0.04 13.66
CA VAL A 86 -5.51 0.87 14.26
C VAL A 86 -5.41 2.19 13.47
N TYR A 87 -5.45 2.12 12.15
CA TYR A 87 -5.44 3.31 11.30
C TYR A 87 -6.68 4.18 11.53
N ASP A 88 -7.88 3.58 11.50
CA ASP A 88 -9.17 4.28 11.69
C ASP A 88 -9.23 4.95 13.07
N ASP A 89 -8.81 4.28 14.13
CA ASP A 89 -8.76 4.82 15.48
C ASP A 89 -7.83 6.03 15.60
N LEU A 90 -6.66 5.98 14.94
CA LEU A 90 -5.71 7.09 14.92
C LEU A 90 -6.20 8.25 14.06
N TYR A 91 -6.87 7.95 12.96
CA TYR A 91 -7.47 8.96 12.08
C TYR A 91 -8.59 9.72 12.81
N ALA A 92 -9.52 9.01 13.45
CA ALA A 92 -10.61 9.62 14.22
C ALA A 92 -10.08 10.53 15.33
N ARG A 93 -9.04 10.10 16.07
CA ARG A 93 -8.40 10.92 17.10
C ARG A 93 -7.69 12.15 16.54
N SER A 94 -7.12 12.07 15.33
CA SER A 94 -6.40 13.21 14.73
C SER A 94 -7.36 14.33 14.33
N VAL A 95 -8.56 13.99 13.87
CA VAL A 95 -9.60 14.98 13.49
C VAL A 95 -10.10 15.72 14.74
N THR A 96 -10.14 15.06 15.90
CA THR A 96 -10.66 15.67 17.15
C THR A 96 -9.60 16.42 17.95
N ASN A 97 -8.30 16.15 17.77
CA ASN A 97 -7.23 16.64 18.67
C ASN A 97 -6.06 17.35 17.94
N GLU A 98 -6.27 17.94 16.78
CA GLU A 98 -5.17 18.63 16.05
C GLU A 98 -4.43 19.69 16.89
N ALA A 99 -5.13 20.34 17.81
CA ALA A 99 -4.55 21.40 18.65
C ALA A 99 -3.62 20.88 19.79
N ALA A 100 -3.81 19.63 20.25
CA ALA A 100 -3.03 19.07 21.37
C ALA A 100 -1.75 18.34 20.92
N ALA A 101 -1.59 18.09 19.60
CA ALA A 101 -0.51 17.26 19.06
C ALA A 101 0.85 17.96 18.94
N ILE A 102 0.92 19.28 19.18
CA ILE A 102 2.13 20.09 18.93
C ILE A 102 3.21 19.94 20.03
N ALA A 103 2.87 19.41 21.20
CA ALA A 103 3.71 19.54 22.40
C ALA A 103 4.44 18.26 22.85
N THR A 104 4.35 17.13 22.16
CA THR A 104 4.96 15.88 22.64
C THR A 104 6.06 15.35 21.74
N ASN A 105 7.10 14.79 22.35
CA ASN A 105 8.25 14.15 21.75
C ASN A 105 7.80 13.07 20.70
N ASP A 106 8.40 13.08 19.51
CA ASP A 106 8.08 12.16 18.40
C ASP A 106 8.18 10.66 18.77
N ASN A 107 9.00 10.32 19.77
CA ASN A 107 9.13 8.94 20.25
C ASN A 107 7.90 8.41 21.02
N VAL A 108 6.95 9.27 21.37
CA VAL A 108 5.71 8.91 22.11
C VAL A 108 4.50 8.86 21.18
N ARG A 109 4.64 9.34 19.94
CA ARG A 109 3.53 9.37 19.00
C ARG A 109 3.30 8.00 18.36
N PRO A 110 2.05 7.53 18.28
CA PRO A 110 1.72 6.36 17.49
C PRO A 110 2.14 6.53 16.03
N TYR A 111 2.67 5.46 15.44
CA TYR A 111 3.03 5.43 14.03
C TYR A 111 1.79 5.69 13.17
N ARG A 112 1.90 6.63 12.27
CA ARG A 112 0.84 6.92 11.28
C ARG A 112 1.21 6.23 9.97
N ALA A 113 0.31 5.38 9.50
CA ALA A 113 0.46 4.72 8.20
C ALA A 113 0.70 5.75 7.10
N ARG A 114 1.62 5.43 6.21
CA ARG A 114 1.84 6.20 4.99
C ARG A 114 0.80 5.82 3.95
N PRO A 115 0.47 6.72 3.00
CA PRO A 115 -0.51 6.42 1.97
C PRO A 115 -0.30 5.08 1.28
N PHE A 116 0.93 4.77 0.86
CA PHE A 116 1.23 3.53 0.16
C PHE A 116 1.07 2.27 1.05
N GLU A 117 1.36 2.37 2.36
CA GLU A 117 1.17 1.25 3.29
C GLU A 117 -0.31 0.93 3.50
N LEU A 118 -1.13 1.98 3.59
CA LEU A 118 -2.58 1.81 3.73
C LEU A 118 -3.19 1.22 2.44
N LEU A 119 -2.76 1.68 1.28
CA LEU A 119 -3.29 1.16 0.01
C LEU A 119 -2.82 -0.27 -0.24
N LEU A 120 -1.56 -0.61 0.08
CA LEU A 120 -1.05 -1.98 0.04
C LEU A 120 -1.85 -2.92 0.96
N LEU A 121 -2.26 -2.45 2.14
CA LEU A 121 -3.14 -3.22 3.03
C LEU A 121 -4.41 -3.67 2.30
N TYR A 122 -5.12 -2.74 1.63
CA TYR A 122 -6.34 -3.05 0.91
C TYR A 122 -6.09 -3.91 -0.34
N GLU A 123 -4.98 -3.71 -1.06
CA GLU A 123 -4.59 -4.59 -2.17
C GLU A 123 -4.46 -6.05 -1.71
N ILE A 124 -3.73 -6.28 -0.62
CA ILE A 124 -3.54 -7.63 -0.07
C ILE A 124 -4.86 -8.20 0.47
N GLN A 125 -5.72 -7.37 1.10
CA GLN A 125 -7.06 -7.80 1.52
C GLN A 125 -7.89 -8.30 0.34
N VAL A 126 -7.99 -7.52 -0.73
CA VAL A 126 -8.70 -7.92 -1.95
C VAL A 126 -8.17 -9.25 -2.49
N LEU A 127 -6.84 -9.38 -2.59
CA LEU A 127 -6.19 -10.60 -3.09
C LEU A 127 -6.43 -11.82 -2.19
N ASN A 128 -6.50 -11.62 -0.86
CA ASN A 128 -6.86 -12.69 0.08
C ASN A 128 -8.27 -13.22 -0.15
N PHE A 129 -9.25 -12.33 -0.29
CA PHE A 129 -10.63 -12.71 -0.55
C PHE A 129 -10.79 -13.37 -1.92
N LEU A 130 -10.12 -12.85 -2.96
CA LEU A 130 -10.09 -13.50 -4.28
C LEU A 130 -9.46 -14.89 -4.22
N ALA A 131 -8.36 -15.08 -3.49
CA ALA A 131 -7.72 -16.39 -3.31
C ALA A 131 -8.63 -17.41 -2.59
N LYS A 132 -9.56 -16.93 -1.78
CA LYS A 132 -10.60 -17.75 -1.13
C LYS A 132 -11.85 -17.97 -1.98
N GLY A 133 -11.96 -17.31 -3.14
CA GLY A 133 -13.18 -17.33 -3.97
C GLY A 133 -14.32 -16.50 -3.38
N ASP A 134 -14.07 -15.65 -2.40
CA ASP A 134 -15.05 -14.78 -1.76
C ASP A 134 -15.09 -13.42 -2.47
N ILE A 135 -15.89 -13.35 -3.53
CA ILE A 135 -16.02 -12.15 -4.37
C ILE A 135 -16.70 -11.01 -3.61
N ASP A 136 -17.70 -11.31 -2.80
CA ASP A 136 -18.41 -10.31 -1.99
C ASP A 136 -17.47 -9.66 -0.97
N GLY A 137 -16.67 -10.47 -0.28
CA GLY A 137 -15.63 -9.99 0.63
C GLY A 137 -14.59 -9.13 -0.09
N ALA A 138 -14.14 -9.53 -1.28
CA ALA A 138 -13.23 -8.75 -2.11
C ALA A 138 -13.85 -7.39 -2.48
N ALA A 139 -15.12 -7.35 -2.88
CA ALA A 139 -15.82 -6.11 -3.23
C ALA A 139 -15.94 -5.14 -2.05
N VAL A 140 -16.15 -5.65 -0.83
CA VAL A 140 -16.13 -4.83 0.39
C VAL A 140 -14.77 -4.17 0.57
N GLU A 141 -13.68 -4.91 0.44
CA GLU A 141 -12.33 -4.36 0.62
C GLU A 141 -11.93 -3.39 -0.51
N VAL A 142 -12.40 -3.62 -1.73
CA VAL A 142 -12.26 -2.65 -2.84
C VAL A 142 -12.91 -1.31 -2.46
N ARG A 143 -14.16 -1.32 -1.97
CA ARG A 143 -14.88 -0.09 -1.57
C ARG A 143 -14.18 0.62 -0.40
N ARG A 144 -13.66 -0.15 0.57
CA ARG A 144 -12.86 0.42 1.68
C ARG A 144 -11.57 1.07 1.20
N GLY A 145 -10.84 0.42 0.29
CA GLY A 145 -9.63 0.98 -0.32
C GLY A 145 -9.91 2.25 -1.13
N GLN A 146 -11.02 2.30 -1.87
CA GLN A 146 -11.45 3.49 -2.60
C GLN A 146 -11.78 4.66 -1.64
N LEU A 147 -12.47 4.37 -0.54
CA LEU A 147 -12.76 5.37 0.49
C LEU A 147 -11.47 5.90 1.14
N ALA A 148 -10.51 5.01 1.42
CA ALA A 148 -9.21 5.40 1.95
C ALA A 148 -8.44 6.32 0.99
N MET A 149 -8.43 6.02 -0.32
CA MET A 149 -7.85 6.91 -1.33
C MET A 149 -8.50 8.30 -1.33
N GLU A 150 -9.82 8.37 -1.24
CA GLU A 150 -10.55 9.64 -1.18
C GLU A 150 -10.21 10.45 0.07
N GLN A 151 -10.14 9.80 1.23
CA GLN A 151 -9.75 10.45 2.49
C GLN A 151 -8.30 10.98 2.45
N LEU A 152 -7.38 10.22 1.87
CA LEU A 152 -5.99 10.65 1.66
C LEU A 152 -5.90 11.87 0.73
N TYR A 153 -6.69 11.88 -0.35
CA TYR A 153 -6.77 13.00 -1.29
C TYR A 153 -7.28 14.27 -0.62
N GLN A 154 -8.36 14.18 0.17
CA GLN A 154 -8.95 15.33 0.87
C GLN A 154 -8.00 15.92 1.92
N LYS A 155 -7.25 15.08 2.63
CA LYS A 155 -6.39 15.49 3.74
C LYS A 155 -5.17 16.30 3.28
N ASP A 156 -4.52 15.88 2.20
CA ASP A 156 -3.21 16.45 1.86
C ASP A 156 -3.29 17.60 0.85
N ASN A 157 -4.46 17.92 0.27
CA ASN A 157 -4.61 18.89 -0.83
C ASN A 157 -3.53 18.71 -1.94
N LYS A 158 -2.76 17.62 -1.85
CA LYS A 158 -1.82 17.14 -2.84
C LYS A 158 -2.52 16.02 -3.57
N LYS A 159 -2.36 15.96 -4.88
CA LYS A 159 -2.68 14.77 -5.65
C LYS A 159 -1.86 13.62 -5.06
N VAL A 160 -2.40 12.94 -4.05
CA VAL A 160 -1.96 11.60 -3.74
C VAL A 160 -2.22 10.85 -5.03
N ASN A 161 -1.17 10.35 -5.66
CA ASN A 161 -1.31 9.62 -6.90
C ASN A 161 -2.34 8.52 -6.66
N ASP A 162 -3.40 8.53 -7.45
CA ASP A 162 -4.41 7.48 -7.40
C ASP A 162 -3.70 6.14 -7.62
N ASN A 163 -4.07 5.11 -6.89
CA ASN A 163 -3.43 3.80 -7.01
C ASN A 163 -4.06 3.01 -8.16
N GLY A 164 -3.38 3.03 -9.32
CA GLY A 164 -3.85 2.38 -10.53
C GLY A 164 -4.02 0.86 -10.38
N PHE A 165 -3.18 0.20 -9.57
CA PHE A 165 -3.30 -1.24 -9.36
C PHE A 165 -4.53 -1.59 -8.51
N LEU A 166 -4.78 -0.86 -7.43
CA LEU A 166 -6.00 -1.06 -6.63
C LEU A 166 -7.27 -0.75 -7.43
N ARG A 167 -7.23 0.24 -8.33
CA ARG A 167 -8.32 0.51 -9.28
C ARG A 167 -8.56 -0.66 -10.22
N TYR A 168 -7.48 -1.25 -10.75
CA TYR A 168 -7.56 -2.42 -11.63
C TYR A 168 -8.11 -3.65 -10.90
N LEU A 169 -7.63 -3.94 -9.69
CA LEU A 169 -8.19 -5.01 -8.86
C LEU A 169 -9.67 -4.79 -8.60
N GLY A 170 -10.08 -3.53 -8.33
CA GLY A 170 -11.48 -3.18 -8.16
C GLY A 170 -12.33 -3.48 -9.40
N ALA A 171 -11.81 -3.14 -10.59
CA ALA A 171 -12.50 -3.42 -11.85
C ALA A 171 -12.70 -4.92 -12.06
N LEU A 172 -11.67 -5.74 -11.80
CA LEU A 172 -11.76 -7.19 -11.89
C LEU A 172 -12.78 -7.78 -10.90
N VAL A 173 -12.78 -7.28 -9.66
CA VAL A 173 -13.74 -7.75 -8.64
C VAL A 173 -15.16 -7.42 -9.02
N TYR A 174 -15.45 -6.20 -9.51
CA TYR A 174 -16.78 -5.81 -9.96
C TYR A 174 -17.23 -6.63 -11.19
N GLU A 175 -16.30 -6.92 -12.13
CA GLU A 175 -16.59 -7.81 -13.26
C GLU A 175 -16.95 -9.24 -12.78
N LEU A 176 -16.22 -9.78 -11.81
CA LEU A 176 -16.53 -11.08 -11.20
C LEU A 176 -17.82 -11.10 -10.38
N ALA A 177 -18.26 -9.95 -9.89
CA ALA A 177 -19.52 -9.77 -9.16
C ALA A 177 -20.71 -9.47 -10.08
N ASP A 178 -20.54 -9.50 -11.40
CA ASP A 178 -21.55 -9.10 -12.42
C ASP A 178 -22.00 -7.62 -12.28
N GLU A 179 -21.20 -6.77 -11.62
CA GLU A 179 -21.43 -5.32 -11.48
C GLU A 179 -20.80 -4.57 -12.67
N SER A 180 -21.35 -4.75 -13.88
CA SER A 180 -20.71 -4.31 -15.14
C SER A 180 -20.47 -2.80 -15.24
N ASP A 181 -21.40 -1.98 -14.74
CA ASP A 181 -21.27 -0.51 -14.74
C ASP A 181 -20.14 -0.04 -13.82
N ASP A 182 -20.04 -0.61 -12.61
CA ASP A 182 -18.99 -0.31 -11.67
C ASP A 182 -17.63 -0.81 -12.17
N ALA A 183 -17.60 -1.97 -12.83
CA ALA A 183 -16.42 -2.50 -13.48
C ALA A 183 -15.91 -1.54 -14.58
N ALA A 184 -16.79 -1.07 -15.46
CA ALA A 184 -16.44 -0.12 -16.51
C ALA A 184 -15.90 1.21 -15.95
N ILE A 185 -16.54 1.74 -14.89
CA ILE A 185 -16.06 2.95 -14.19
C ILE A 185 -14.67 2.71 -13.58
N ALA A 186 -14.46 1.55 -12.97
CA ALA A 186 -13.18 1.22 -12.35
C ALA A 186 -12.07 1.02 -13.38
N TYR A 187 -12.35 0.41 -14.54
CA TYR A 187 -11.41 0.33 -15.67
C TYR A 187 -11.01 1.71 -16.19
N TYR A 188 -11.98 2.61 -16.37
CA TYR A 188 -11.69 4.00 -16.72
C TYR A 188 -10.78 4.68 -15.71
N LYS A 189 -11.09 4.54 -14.40
CA LYS A 189 -10.26 5.10 -13.31
C LYS A 189 -8.87 4.47 -13.28
N THR A 190 -8.72 3.21 -13.66
CA THR A 190 -7.41 2.55 -13.79
C THR A 190 -6.54 3.27 -14.82
N VAL A 191 -7.06 3.46 -16.03
CA VAL A 191 -6.32 4.18 -17.08
C VAL A 191 -5.95 5.57 -16.63
N LYS A 192 -6.90 6.30 -16.05
CA LYS A 192 -6.68 7.65 -15.54
C LYS A 192 -5.55 7.70 -14.49
N ALA A 193 -5.54 6.77 -13.54
CA ALA A 193 -4.52 6.73 -12.49
C ALA A 193 -3.11 6.47 -13.06
N TYR A 194 -2.99 5.58 -14.02
CA TYR A 194 -1.72 5.31 -14.71
C TYR A 194 -1.26 6.49 -15.57
N ASP A 195 -2.17 7.15 -16.29
CA ASP A 195 -1.87 8.34 -17.08
C ASP A 195 -1.39 9.50 -16.21
N GLU A 196 -2.10 9.80 -15.11
CA GLU A 196 -1.73 10.87 -14.17
C GLU A 196 -0.41 10.59 -13.43
N SER A 197 -0.09 9.34 -13.15
CA SER A 197 1.17 8.94 -12.51
C SER A 197 2.36 8.96 -13.46
N LYS A 198 2.12 9.10 -14.77
CA LYS A 198 3.12 8.98 -15.83
C LYS A 198 3.85 7.62 -15.87
N HIS A 199 3.25 6.61 -15.27
CA HIS A 199 3.70 5.24 -15.39
C HIS A 199 2.87 4.55 -16.47
N PRO A 200 3.50 3.92 -17.47
CA PRO A 200 2.72 3.26 -18.51
C PRO A 200 1.97 2.06 -17.94
N LEU A 201 0.69 1.97 -18.27
CA LEU A 201 -0.05 0.74 -18.04
C LEU A 201 0.60 -0.39 -18.84
N PRO A 202 0.87 -1.57 -18.26
CA PRO A 202 1.43 -2.70 -19.00
C PRO A 202 0.62 -2.97 -20.28
N LYS A 203 1.31 -3.24 -21.40
CA LYS A 203 0.67 -3.32 -22.72
C LYS A 203 -0.42 -4.39 -22.78
N GLU A 204 -0.21 -5.49 -22.09
CA GLU A 204 -1.14 -6.61 -22.01
C GLU A 204 -2.41 -6.21 -21.25
N VAL A 205 -2.24 -5.50 -20.12
CA VAL A 205 -3.33 -4.96 -19.31
C VAL A 205 -4.07 -3.86 -20.08
N TRP A 206 -3.33 -3.03 -20.82
CA TRP A 206 -3.93 -1.99 -21.65
C TRP A 206 -4.92 -2.55 -22.67
N GLY A 207 -4.52 -3.57 -23.42
CA GLY A 207 -5.40 -4.23 -24.40
C GLY A 207 -6.66 -4.80 -23.73
N PHE A 208 -6.49 -5.47 -22.59
CA PHE A 208 -7.57 -6.02 -21.80
C PHE A 208 -8.56 -4.95 -21.32
N VAL A 209 -8.07 -3.84 -20.76
CA VAL A 209 -8.91 -2.74 -20.27
C VAL A 209 -9.66 -2.04 -21.41
N CYS A 210 -8.97 -1.77 -22.54
CA CYS A 210 -9.60 -1.18 -23.71
C CYS A 210 -10.79 -1.99 -24.22
N ASP A 211 -10.61 -3.28 -24.31
CA ASP A 211 -11.68 -4.17 -24.80
C ASP A 211 -12.92 -4.13 -23.89
N ARG A 212 -12.73 -4.03 -22.55
CA ARG A 212 -13.84 -3.90 -21.60
C ARG A 212 -14.55 -2.56 -21.73
N LEU A 213 -13.77 -1.47 -21.89
CA LEU A 213 -14.35 -0.14 -22.09
C LEU A 213 -15.12 -0.05 -23.41
N VAL A 214 -14.58 -0.64 -24.48
CA VAL A 214 -15.29 -0.71 -25.77
C VAL A 214 -16.57 -1.55 -25.65
N ALA A 215 -16.53 -2.70 -24.98
CA ALA A 215 -17.69 -3.55 -24.80
C ALA A 215 -18.80 -2.91 -23.96
N ASN A 216 -18.46 -1.91 -23.14
CA ASN A 216 -19.42 -1.14 -22.33
C ASN A 216 -19.71 0.25 -22.92
N ASP A 217 -19.55 0.44 -24.23
CA ASP A 217 -19.82 1.71 -24.95
C ASP A 217 -19.02 2.94 -24.43
N ARG A 218 -17.86 2.71 -23.81
CA ARG A 218 -17.00 3.74 -23.22
C ARG A 218 -15.71 3.99 -24.00
N ALA A 219 -15.66 3.62 -25.25
CA ALA A 219 -14.48 3.83 -26.11
C ALA A 219 -14.07 5.32 -26.21
N ASP A 220 -15.04 6.23 -26.12
CA ASP A 220 -14.78 7.67 -26.20
C ASP A 220 -14.04 8.22 -24.98
N ASP A 221 -14.18 7.59 -23.83
CA ASP A 221 -13.47 7.96 -22.60
C ASP A 221 -11.95 7.83 -22.77
N LEU A 222 -11.51 6.88 -23.61
CA LEU A 222 -10.09 6.63 -23.88
C LEU A 222 -9.41 7.74 -24.69
N LYS A 223 -10.19 8.54 -25.45
CA LYS A 223 -9.66 9.64 -26.27
C LYS A 223 -9.18 10.83 -25.43
N SER A 224 -9.51 10.87 -24.16
CA SER A 224 -9.16 11.97 -23.23
C SER A 224 -7.76 11.85 -22.61
N PHE A 225 -7.06 10.74 -22.81
CA PHE A 225 -5.76 10.49 -22.18
C PHE A 225 -4.58 10.81 -23.10
N GLU A 226 -3.64 11.63 -22.63
CA GLU A 226 -2.49 12.13 -23.42
C GLU A 226 -1.43 11.03 -23.69
N HIS A 227 -1.25 10.12 -22.76
CA HIS A 227 -0.16 9.13 -22.79
C HIS A 227 -0.60 7.76 -23.28
N THR A 228 -1.84 7.62 -23.65
CA THR A 228 -2.43 6.36 -24.03
C THR A 228 -2.30 6.12 -25.53
N PRO A 229 -1.81 4.96 -25.98
CA PRO A 229 -1.71 4.68 -27.40
C PRO A 229 -3.08 4.79 -28.08
N LEU A 230 -3.19 5.66 -29.08
CA LEU A 230 -4.44 5.85 -29.85
C LEU A 230 -4.81 4.65 -30.74
N VAL A 231 -4.00 3.60 -30.74
CA VAL A 231 -4.27 2.39 -31.51
C VAL A 231 -4.97 1.38 -30.61
N PHE A 232 -6.27 1.36 -30.69
CA PHE A 232 -7.08 0.34 -30.02
C PHE A 232 -6.84 -1.02 -30.68
N PRO A 233 -6.52 -2.07 -29.94
CA PRO A 233 -6.60 -3.42 -30.48
C PRO A 233 -8.03 -3.61 -31.00
N LYS A 234 -8.17 -4.15 -32.22
CA LYS A 234 -9.49 -4.54 -32.70
C LYS A 234 -10.10 -5.49 -31.65
N ALA A 235 -11.31 -5.20 -31.21
CA ALA A 235 -12.05 -6.09 -30.34
C ALA A 235 -11.96 -7.50 -30.94
N GLN A 236 -11.42 -8.41 -30.19
CA GLN A 236 -11.20 -9.76 -30.68
C GLN A 236 -12.58 -10.45 -30.69
N GLU A 237 -13.11 -10.67 -31.87
CA GLU A 237 -14.42 -11.32 -32.13
C GLU A 237 -14.57 -12.72 -31.50
N SER A 238 -13.54 -13.23 -30.81
CA SER A 238 -13.49 -14.60 -30.32
C SER A 238 -13.70 -14.78 -28.82
N ARG A 239 -14.22 -13.77 -28.10
CA ARG A 239 -14.30 -13.81 -26.62
C ARG A 239 -15.33 -14.74 -26.03
N GLU A 240 -16.33 -15.17 -26.79
CA GLU A 240 -17.40 -16.02 -26.26
C GLU A 240 -16.97 -17.43 -25.76
N LYS A 241 -15.71 -17.82 -25.95
CA LYS A 241 -15.22 -19.17 -25.61
C LYS A 241 -13.90 -19.27 -24.85
N ASN A 242 -13.22 -18.17 -24.58
CA ASN A 242 -11.89 -18.23 -23.97
C ASN A 242 -11.96 -17.91 -22.48
N GLN A 243 -11.50 -18.84 -21.67
CA GLN A 243 -11.21 -18.57 -20.26
C GLN A 243 -9.99 -17.65 -20.20
N GLU A 244 -10.08 -16.59 -19.44
CA GLU A 244 -8.96 -15.66 -19.20
C GLU A 244 -8.28 -16.01 -17.88
N ILE A 245 -6.95 -15.93 -17.87
CA ILE A 245 -6.15 -16.14 -16.66
C ILE A 245 -5.41 -14.82 -16.38
N ILE A 246 -5.68 -14.26 -15.21
CA ILE A 246 -4.99 -13.07 -14.73
C ILE A 246 -3.93 -13.50 -13.72
N VAL A 247 -2.67 -13.16 -14.02
CA VAL A 247 -1.54 -13.47 -13.15
C VAL A 247 -1.10 -12.20 -12.44
N VAL A 248 -1.21 -12.21 -11.11
CA VAL A 248 -0.64 -11.14 -10.27
C VAL A 248 0.74 -11.57 -9.81
N ALA A 249 1.77 -10.83 -10.21
CA ALA A 249 3.15 -11.10 -9.82
C ALA A 249 3.67 -9.95 -8.95
N TYR A 250 4.26 -10.32 -7.81
CA TYR A 250 4.91 -9.37 -6.92
C TYR A 250 6.38 -9.24 -7.31
N GLY A 251 6.83 -8.03 -7.61
CA GLY A 251 8.21 -7.74 -7.95
C GLY A 251 8.65 -6.39 -7.42
N GLY A 252 9.95 -6.24 -7.16
CA GLY A 252 10.51 -4.98 -6.68
C GLY A 252 10.63 -4.89 -5.15
N HIS A 253 10.78 -3.66 -4.69
CA HIS A 253 10.94 -3.34 -3.27
C HIS A 253 9.91 -2.30 -2.85
N SER A 254 9.51 -2.33 -1.58
CA SER A 254 8.71 -1.25 -0.98
C SER A 254 9.44 0.10 -1.11
N PRO A 255 8.72 1.21 -1.25
CA PRO A 255 9.32 2.53 -1.21
C PRO A 255 10.17 2.72 0.04
N ILE A 256 11.42 3.16 -0.14
CA ILE A 256 12.35 3.45 0.96
C ILE A 256 12.35 4.95 1.20
N LEU A 257 12.29 5.36 2.47
CA LEU A 257 12.51 6.76 2.83
C LEU A 257 13.99 7.10 2.62
N GLY A 258 14.25 8.02 1.69
CA GLY A 258 15.54 8.68 1.59
C GLY A 258 15.65 9.73 2.68
N GLU A 259 16.70 9.69 3.49
CA GLU A 259 17.04 10.78 4.42
C GLU A 259 17.84 11.84 3.67
N LEU A 260 17.31 13.06 3.62
CA LEU A 260 18.05 14.22 3.11
C LEU A 260 18.73 14.92 4.30
N TYR A 261 20.03 14.74 4.45
CA TYR A 261 20.79 15.49 5.43
C TYR A 261 21.13 16.87 4.89
N MET A 262 20.52 17.92 5.43
CA MET A 262 20.94 19.29 5.21
C MET A 262 21.89 19.72 6.34
N SER A 263 23.19 19.77 6.06
CA SER A 263 24.16 20.40 6.96
C SER A 263 24.19 21.89 6.69
N GLY A 264 23.63 22.68 7.59
CA GLY A 264 23.76 24.15 7.59
C GLY A 264 24.81 24.60 8.60
N THR A 265 25.83 25.31 8.15
CA THR A 265 26.74 26.04 9.05
C THR A 265 26.08 27.38 9.37
N PHE A 266 25.63 27.55 10.61
CA PHE A 266 25.21 28.87 11.08
C PHE A 266 26.44 29.71 11.31
N VAL A 267 26.70 30.68 10.43
CA VAL A 267 27.69 31.74 10.68
C VAL A 267 26.98 32.80 11.51
N ASN A 268 27.30 32.90 12.80
CA ASN A 268 26.92 34.05 13.59
C ASN A 268 27.65 35.27 13.02
N GLY A 269 26.92 36.12 12.29
CA GLY A 269 27.39 37.45 11.95
C GLY A 269 27.49 38.29 13.23
N GLY A 270 28.68 38.71 13.56
CA GLY A 270 28.96 39.66 14.61
C GLY A 270 28.51 41.10 14.25
#